data_b4a4532a59662d5d111e44ef19d19133
#
_entry.id   b4a4532a59662d5d111e44ef19d19133
#
_cell.length_a   1.000
_cell.length_b   1.000
_cell.length_c   1.000
_cell.angle_alpha   90.00
_cell.angle_beta   90.00
_cell.angle_gamma   90.00
#
_symmetry.space_group_name_H-M   'P 1'
#
loop_
_entity.id
_entity.type
_entity.pdbx_description
1 polymer ?
#
loop_
_entity_poly.entity_id
_entity_poly.type
_entity_poly.pdbx_seq_one_letter_code
_entity_poly.pdbx_strand_id
1 'polypeptide(L)'
;NYIFKKDEKLKAIFEDTVNVQLEDINKENYICSWNTKKSGNGESYDAKTTININSDIKLYSVCKQIIKPERPINSGTITSYYGNRIHPVSNENKFHSGIDMYSSDKNIYPVLPGVIAKTGSNSSMGNYIIIHHTYNNQNYTSAYYHLEEKYVRKNQKVDQNTVIGKMGQTGIATGVHLHLTMYKGHLDSENSEMIDPKSVIDLPSNWNSRVY
;
A
#
# COMPACT_ATOMS: atom_id res chain seq x y z
N ASN A 1 -25.10 -29.86 14.81
CA ASN A 1 -24.21 -28.84 14.18
C ASN A 1 -25.09 -27.69 13.67
N TYR A 2 -25.02 -26.56 14.32
CA TYR A 2 -25.68 -25.34 13.89
C TYR A 2 -24.67 -24.48 13.08
N ILE A 3 -25.11 -23.94 11.95
CA ILE A 3 -24.32 -23.00 11.16
C ILE A 3 -24.79 -21.60 11.49
N PHE A 4 -23.91 -20.78 12.07
CA PHE A 4 -24.19 -19.40 12.44
C PHE A 4 -24.14 -18.51 11.21
N LYS A 5 -25.24 -17.79 10.93
CA LYS A 5 -25.36 -16.86 9.81
C LYS A 5 -25.14 -15.42 10.25
N LYS A 6 -24.74 -14.58 9.31
CA LYS A 6 -24.51 -13.15 9.51
C LYS A 6 -25.72 -12.48 10.20
N ASP A 7 -25.44 -11.66 11.22
CA ASP A 7 -26.43 -10.87 11.98
C ASP A 7 -27.44 -11.66 12.83
N GLU A 8 -27.25 -12.97 13.03
CA GLU A 8 -28.07 -13.75 13.96
C GLU A 8 -27.61 -13.58 15.41
N LYS A 9 -28.59 -13.46 16.32
CA LYS A 9 -28.38 -13.53 17.77
C LYS A 9 -28.70 -14.94 18.22
N LEU A 10 -27.68 -15.73 18.54
CA LEU A 10 -27.89 -17.02 19.19
C LEU A 10 -28.33 -16.75 20.65
N LYS A 11 -29.57 -17.05 20.94
CA LYS A 11 -30.06 -17.22 22.31
C LYS A 11 -30.20 -18.71 22.53
N ALA A 12 -29.24 -19.29 23.23
CA ALA A 12 -29.31 -20.69 23.59
C ALA A 12 -29.64 -20.79 25.10
N ILE A 13 -30.64 -21.58 25.42
CA ILE A 13 -30.87 -22.06 26.82
C ILE A 13 -30.07 -23.36 26.88
N PHE A 14 -28.86 -23.31 27.46
CA PHE A 14 -27.99 -24.47 27.55
C PHE A 14 -27.91 -25.02 28.95
N GLU A 15 -28.16 -26.32 29.08
CA GLU A 15 -27.65 -27.13 30.18
C GLU A 15 -26.26 -27.69 29.85
N ASP A 16 -25.87 -27.73 28.51
CA ASP A 16 -24.63 -28.27 27.98
C ASP A 16 -23.93 -27.35 26.96
N THR A 17 -22.63 -27.58 26.77
CA THR A 17 -21.81 -26.88 25.77
C THR A 17 -22.21 -27.28 24.35
N VAL A 18 -22.42 -26.32 23.45
CA VAL A 18 -22.76 -26.57 22.04
C VAL A 18 -21.61 -26.18 21.12
N ASN A 19 -21.30 -27.06 20.18
CA ASN A 19 -20.37 -26.79 19.10
C ASN A 19 -21.09 -26.07 17.96
N VAL A 20 -20.64 -24.86 17.64
CA VAL A 20 -21.18 -24.06 16.53
C VAL A 20 -20.11 -23.83 15.49
N GLN A 21 -20.40 -24.22 14.26
CA GLN A 21 -19.54 -23.92 13.11
C GLN A 21 -19.84 -22.51 12.60
N LEU A 22 -18.83 -21.66 12.53
CA LEU A 22 -18.94 -20.31 12.01
C LEU A 22 -19.00 -20.33 10.47
N GLU A 23 -19.88 -19.49 9.92
CA GLU A 23 -20.02 -19.31 8.48
C GLU A 23 -18.76 -18.68 7.87
N ASP A 24 -18.54 -18.98 6.59
CA ASP A 24 -17.51 -18.30 5.79
C ASP A 24 -17.93 -16.87 5.50
N ILE A 25 -16.98 -15.94 5.69
CA ILE A 25 -17.17 -14.52 5.36
C ILE A 25 -16.27 -14.20 4.17
N ASN A 26 -16.84 -14.31 2.97
CA ASN A 26 -16.07 -14.08 1.75
C ASN A 26 -16.32 -12.65 1.24
N LYS A 27 -15.27 -11.82 1.27
CA LYS A 27 -15.29 -10.48 0.70
C LYS A 27 -13.99 -10.27 -0.06
N GLU A 28 -14.10 -10.03 -1.37
CA GLU A 28 -12.94 -9.83 -2.24
C GLU A 28 -12.04 -8.70 -1.70
N ASN A 29 -10.73 -8.95 -1.66
CA ASN A 29 -9.70 -8.06 -1.14
C ASN A 29 -9.82 -7.71 0.37
N TYR A 30 -10.50 -8.57 1.15
CA TYR A 30 -10.57 -8.42 2.60
C TYR A 30 -10.23 -9.72 3.32
N ILE A 31 -9.57 -9.61 4.47
CA ILE A 31 -9.49 -10.68 5.46
C ILE A 31 -10.60 -10.44 6.47
N CYS A 32 -11.50 -11.39 6.63
CA CYS A 32 -12.64 -11.29 7.51
C CYS A 32 -12.56 -12.31 8.64
N SER A 33 -13.01 -11.91 9.82
CA SER A 33 -13.16 -12.77 11.00
C SER A 33 -14.45 -12.46 11.72
N TRP A 34 -14.88 -13.36 12.60
CA TRP A 34 -15.95 -13.11 13.57
C TRP A 34 -15.37 -12.48 14.83
N ASN A 35 -16.07 -11.54 15.44
CA ASN A 35 -15.62 -10.84 16.64
C ASN A 35 -16.76 -10.58 17.61
N THR A 36 -16.50 -10.69 18.92
CA THR A 36 -17.50 -10.43 19.97
C THR A 36 -17.89 -8.96 20.08
N LYS A 37 -17.14 -8.04 19.47
CA LYS A 37 -17.43 -6.61 19.39
C LYS A 37 -17.45 -6.12 17.95
N LYS A 38 -18.45 -5.31 17.61
CA LYS A 38 -18.58 -4.68 16.28
C LYS A 38 -17.36 -3.82 15.89
N SER A 39 -16.64 -3.27 16.88
CA SER A 39 -15.40 -2.50 16.68
C SER A 39 -14.18 -3.35 16.31
N GLY A 40 -14.27 -4.69 16.41
CA GLY A 40 -13.16 -5.60 16.19
C GLY A 40 -12.18 -5.74 17.37
N ASN A 41 -12.42 -5.04 18.49
CA ASN A 41 -11.53 -5.06 19.68
C ASN A 41 -11.96 -6.11 20.72
N GLY A 42 -12.82 -7.05 20.35
CA GLY A 42 -13.22 -8.18 21.18
C GLY A 42 -12.41 -9.43 20.84
N GLU A 43 -12.88 -10.56 21.34
CA GLU A 43 -12.34 -11.86 21.00
C GLU A 43 -12.66 -12.19 19.54
N SER A 44 -11.65 -12.65 18.79
CA SER A 44 -11.75 -12.95 17.36
C SER A 44 -11.72 -14.44 17.10
N TYR A 45 -12.53 -14.86 16.14
CA TYR A 45 -12.62 -16.23 15.65
C TYR A 45 -12.50 -16.22 14.13
N ASP A 46 -11.68 -17.11 13.58
CA ASP A 46 -11.57 -17.26 12.14
C ASP A 46 -12.87 -17.82 11.52
N ALA A 47 -13.17 -17.40 10.30
CA ALA A 47 -14.27 -17.99 9.54
C ALA A 47 -14.07 -19.49 9.36
N LYS A 48 -15.15 -20.24 9.24
CA LYS A 48 -15.19 -21.72 9.13
C LYS A 48 -14.68 -22.49 10.35
N THR A 49 -14.27 -21.84 11.44
CA THR A 49 -13.89 -22.54 12.67
C THR A 49 -15.13 -23.02 13.45
N THR A 50 -14.94 -24.04 14.27
CA THR A 50 -15.95 -24.51 15.24
C THR A 50 -15.60 -23.96 16.60
N ILE A 51 -16.55 -23.27 17.25
CA ILE A 51 -16.40 -22.75 18.60
C ILE A 51 -17.36 -23.45 19.56
N ASN A 52 -16.93 -23.58 20.82
CA ASN A 52 -17.75 -24.12 21.91
C ASN A 52 -18.46 -22.97 22.61
N ILE A 53 -19.78 -23.04 22.69
CA ILE A 53 -20.61 -22.02 23.32
C ILE A 53 -21.34 -22.63 24.53
N ASN A 54 -21.17 -22.01 25.68
CA ASN A 54 -21.84 -22.35 26.95
C ASN A 54 -22.68 -21.20 27.52
N SER A 55 -22.78 -20.10 26.79
CA SER A 55 -23.53 -18.91 27.15
C SER A 55 -23.94 -18.13 25.90
N ASP A 56 -24.86 -17.18 26.05
CA ASP A 56 -25.27 -16.30 24.94
C ASP A 56 -24.04 -15.53 24.40
N ILE A 57 -23.78 -15.66 23.11
CA ILE A 57 -22.73 -14.93 22.40
C ILE A 57 -23.32 -14.19 21.18
N LYS A 58 -22.86 -12.97 20.97
CA LYS A 58 -23.16 -12.21 19.75
C LYS A 58 -21.87 -11.98 18.97
N LEU A 59 -21.85 -12.43 17.72
CA LEU A 59 -20.70 -12.27 16.85
C LEU A 59 -21.01 -11.28 15.72
N TYR A 60 -20.01 -10.51 15.36
CA TYR A 60 -20.02 -9.54 14.27
C TYR A 60 -18.96 -9.91 13.24
N SER A 61 -19.30 -9.83 11.96
CA SER A 61 -18.29 -9.93 10.92
C SER A 61 -17.43 -8.66 10.89
N VAL A 62 -16.13 -8.82 11.05
CA VAL A 62 -15.15 -7.74 10.97
C VAL A 62 -14.19 -8.03 9.82
N CYS A 63 -14.17 -7.15 8.83
CA CYS A 63 -13.35 -7.31 7.64
C CYS A 63 -12.27 -6.22 7.55
N LYS A 64 -11.03 -6.63 7.32
CA LYS A 64 -9.88 -5.78 7.13
C LYS A 64 -9.46 -5.84 5.66
N GLN A 65 -9.39 -4.69 5.01
CA GLN A 65 -8.94 -4.66 3.61
C GLN A 65 -7.50 -5.20 3.50
N ILE A 66 -7.27 -6.06 2.51
CA ILE A 66 -5.94 -6.51 2.15
C ILE A 66 -5.27 -5.36 1.39
N ILE A 67 -4.31 -4.71 2.04
CA ILE A 67 -3.48 -3.70 1.38
C ILE A 67 -2.36 -4.44 0.65
N LYS A 68 -2.17 -4.16 -0.64
CA LYS A 68 -1.02 -4.61 -1.43
C LYS A 68 -0.34 -3.39 -2.04
N PRO A 69 1.00 -3.41 -2.20
CA PRO A 69 1.68 -2.34 -2.94
C PRO A 69 1.18 -2.28 -4.39
N GLU A 70 0.90 -1.06 -4.86
CA GLU A 70 0.40 -0.82 -6.22
C GLU A 70 1.38 0.03 -7.03
N ARG A 71 1.26 -0.07 -8.34
CA ARG A 71 2.04 0.75 -9.28
C ARG A 71 1.71 2.23 -9.11
N PRO A 72 2.70 3.14 -9.17
CA PRO A 72 2.48 4.56 -8.90
C PRO A 72 1.82 5.33 -10.06
N ILE A 73 1.62 4.69 -11.21
CA ILE A 73 0.98 5.22 -12.42
C ILE A 73 0.02 4.20 -13.02
N ASN A 74 -1.04 4.65 -13.68
CA ASN A 74 -2.09 3.76 -14.20
C ASN A 74 -1.58 2.79 -15.26
N SER A 75 -0.94 3.29 -16.29
CA SER A 75 -0.27 2.53 -17.33
C SER A 75 1.14 3.06 -17.50
N GLY A 76 2.06 2.27 -18.02
CA GLY A 76 3.38 2.80 -18.22
C GLY A 76 4.44 1.82 -18.67
N THR A 77 5.63 2.38 -18.82
CA THR A 77 6.84 1.66 -19.19
C THR A 77 7.96 2.06 -18.27
N ILE A 78 8.78 1.09 -17.83
CA ILE A 78 10.04 1.37 -17.13
C ILE A 78 11.05 1.84 -18.17
N THR A 79 11.58 3.04 -17.94
CA THR A 79 12.60 3.65 -18.82
C THR A 79 14.01 3.48 -18.26
N SER A 80 14.16 3.27 -16.95
CA SER A 80 15.43 2.95 -16.32
C SER A 80 15.24 2.21 -14.99
N TYR A 81 16.04 1.17 -14.76
CA TYR A 81 15.99 0.33 -13.55
C TYR A 81 16.89 0.86 -12.43
N TYR A 82 16.59 0.45 -11.20
CA TYR A 82 17.43 0.63 -10.02
C TYR A 82 18.74 -0.15 -10.17
N GLY A 83 19.83 0.41 -9.62
CA GLY A 83 21.14 -0.24 -9.57
C GLY A 83 22.20 0.39 -10.47
N ASN A 84 23.33 -0.28 -10.60
CA ASN A 84 24.44 0.21 -11.41
C ASN A 84 24.10 0.18 -12.90
N ARG A 85 24.30 1.31 -13.57
CA ARG A 85 24.06 1.46 -15.01
C ARG A 85 25.03 2.45 -15.63
N ILE A 86 25.24 2.33 -16.93
CA ILE A 86 25.95 3.37 -17.69
C ILE A 86 25.01 4.58 -17.82
N HIS A 87 25.45 5.73 -17.31
CA HIS A 87 24.66 6.95 -17.37
C HIS A 87 24.54 7.44 -18.82
N PRO A 88 23.30 7.70 -19.34
CA PRO A 88 23.08 7.93 -20.77
C PRO A 88 23.73 9.22 -21.32
N VAL A 89 24.09 10.16 -20.44
CA VAL A 89 24.70 11.43 -20.84
C VAL A 89 26.19 11.44 -20.59
N SER A 90 26.67 10.98 -19.41
CA SER A 90 28.12 11.02 -19.07
C SER A 90 28.89 9.80 -19.51
N ASN A 91 28.22 8.73 -19.95
CA ASN A 91 28.76 7.41 -20.27
C ASN A 91 29.61 6.78 -19.15
N GLU A 92 29.39 7.18 -17.92
CA GLU A 92 30.07 6.67 -16.73
C GLU A 92 29.18 5.65 -16.00
N ASN A 93 29.79 4.72 -15.27
CA ASN A 93 29.08 3.85 -14.35
C ASN A 93 28.52 4.68 -13.20
N LYS A 94 27.18 4.77 -13.09
CA LYS A 94 26.48 5.46 -12.00
C LYS A 94 25.42 4.57 -11.40
N PHE A 95 25.31 4.66 -10.08
CA PHE A 95 24.22 4.01 -9.36
C PHE A 95 22.94 4.82 -9.51
N HIS A 96 21.86 4.17 -9.97
CA HIS A 96 20.54 4.72 -10.09
C HIS A 96 19.72 4.36 -8.85
N SER A 97 19.36 5.38 -8.07
CA SER A 97 18.75 5.21 -6.74
C SER A 97 17.26 4.86 -6.76
N GLY A 98 16.67 4.69 -7.93
CA GLY A 98 15.24 4.40 -8.09
C GLY A 98 14.91 3.75 -9.42
N ILE A 99 13.64 3.80 -9.78
CA ILE A 99 13.15 3.37 -11.09
C ILE A 99 12.55 4.57 -11.80
N ASP A 100 12.94 4.78 -13.06
CA ASP A 100 12.33 5.79 -13.91
C ASP A 100 11.20 5.14 -14.73
N MET A 101 10.06 5.82 -14.77
CA MET A 101 8.85 5.36 -15.46
C MET A 101 8.22 6.49 -16.26
N TYR A 102 7.60 6.13 -17.37
CA TYR A 102 6.82 7.06 -18.18
C TYR A 102 5.39 6.56 -18.36
N SER A 103 4.43 7.50 -18.33
CA SER A 103 3.03 7.31 -18.67
C SER A 103 2.50 8.52 -19.44
N SER A 104 1.65 8.29 -20.43
CA SER A 104 0.90 9.37 -21.10
C SER A 104 -0.15 10.03 -20.21
N ASP A 105 -0.71 9.26 -19.26
CA ASP A 105 -1.64 9.75 -18.20
C ASP A 105 -0.84 10.38 -17.07
N LYS A 106 0.04 11.07 -17.07
CA LYS A 106 0.92 11.74 -16.10
C LYS A 106 0.49 11.76 -14.61
N ASN A 107 -0.67 11.22 -14.24
CA ASN A 107 -1.14 11.14 -12.86
C ASN A 107 -0.28 10.19 -12.03
N ILE A 108 0.08 10.62 -10.82
CA ILE A 108 0.91 9.85 -9.89
C ILE A 108 0.09 9.54 -8.64
N TYR A 109 0.23 8.30 -8.18
CA TYR A 109 -0.47 7.73 -7.04
C TYR A 109 0.49 7.16 -6.02
N PRO A 110 0.13 7.11 -4.72
CA PRO A 110 0.91 6.40 -3.72
C PRO A 110 1.02 4.90 -4.03
N VAL A 111 2.19 4.34 -3.81
CA VAL A 111 2.42 2.88 -3.94
C VAL A 111 1.75 2.09 -2.80
N LEU A 112 1.53 2.72 -1.65
CA LEU A 112 0.87 2.21 -0.45
C LEU A 112 0.11 3.36 0.21
N PRO A 113 -0.93 3.10 1.02
CA PRO A 113 -1.51 4.12 1.89
C PRO A 113 -0.45 4.66 2.85
N GLY A 114 -0.54 5.95 3.17
CA GLY A 114 0.46 6.56 4.04
C GLY A 114 0.17 8.00 4.45
N VAL A 115 1.20 8.63 4.98
CA VAL A 115 1.17 10.05 5.39
C VAL A 115 2.27 10.80 4.65
N ILE A 116 1.93 11.93 4.07
CA ILE A 116 2.89 12.82 3.41
C ILE A 116 3.90 13.32 4.45
N ALA A 117 5.12 12.82 4.38
CA ALA A 117 6.21 13.21 5.28
C ALA A 117 6.79 14.57 4.86
N LYS A 118 6.94 14.78 3.56
CA LYS A 118 7.53 16.00 3.02
C LYS A 118 7.06 16.27 1.59
N THR A 119 6.90 17.54 1.26
CA THR A 119 6.83 18.03 -0.12
C THR A 119 7.81 19.18 -0.28
N GLY A 120 8.43 19.32 -1.43
CA GLY A 120 9.43 20.37 -1.65
C GLY A 120 9.84 20.51 -3.10
N SER A 121 10.88 21.31 -3.30
CA SER A 121 11.56 21.46 -4.58
C SER A 121 13.03 21.78 -4.34
N ASN A 122 13.92 21.23 -5.16
CA ASN A 122 15.33 21.60 -5.21
C ASN A 122 15.89 21.40 -6.64
N SER A 123 17.13 21.83 -6.85
CA SER A 123 17.78 21.81 -8.17
C SER A 123 18.00 20.40 -8.72
N SER A 124 18.20 19.40 -7.88
CA SER A 124 18.46 18.01 -8.32
C SER A 124 17.16 17.22 -8.53
N MET A 125 16.33 17.14 -7.49
CA MET A 125 15.11 16.30 -7.48
C MET A 125 13.93 16.98 -8.20
N GLY A 126 14.04 18.28 -8.50
CA GLY A 126 12.89 19.07 -8.93
C GLY A 126 11.81 19.15 -7.85
N ASN A 127 10.56 19.18 -8.25
CA ASN A 127 9.44 19.02 -7.32
C ASN A 127 9.36 17.58 -6.85
N TYR A 128 9.16 17.38 -5.53
CA TYR A 128 9.12 16.05 -4.94
C TYR A 128 8.06 15.90 -3.85
N ILE A 129 7.65 14.65 -3.64
CA ILE A 129 6.77 14.19 -2.57
C ILE A 129 7.43 12.99 -1.91
N ILE A 130 7.43 12.95 -0.57
CA ILE A 130 7.91 11.83 0.24
C ILE A 130 6.75 11.36 1.12
N ILE A 131 6.49 10.04 1.12
CA ILE A 131 5.39 9.43 1.85
C ILE A 131 5.95 8.35 2.78
N HIS A 132 5.54 8.39 4.04
CA HIS A 132 5.79 7.33 5.02
C HIS A 132 4.61 6.35 5.02
N HIS A 133 4.93 5.07 5.01
CA HIS A 133 4.00 3.96 4.97
C HIS A 133 4.27 2.98 6.11
N THR A 134 3.24 2.24 6.52
CA THR A 134 3.39 1.04 7.34
C THR A 134 2.65 -0.11 6.64
N TYR A 135 3.37 -1.15 6.30
CA TYR A 135 2.86 -2.31 5.59
C TYR A 135 3.42 -3.59 6.20
N ASN A 136 2.56 -4.54 6.58
CA ASN A 136 2.94 -5.79 7.25
C ASN A 136 3.88 -5.58 8.45
N ASN A 137 3.54 -4.62 9.32
CA ASN A 137 4.32 -4.21 10.49
C ASN A 137 5.74 -3.70 10.18
N GLN A 138 6.05 -3.41 8.92
CA GLN A 138 7.30 -2.81 8.47
C GLN A 138 7.05 -1.40 7.97
N ASN A 139 7.92 -0.47 8.36
CA ASN A 139 7.91 0.89 7.85
C ASN A 139 8.63 0.95 6.49
N TYR A 140 8.07 1.76 5.60
CA TYR A 140 8.64 2.08 4.28
C TYR A 140 8.52 3.57 4.00
N THR A 141 9.35 4.04 3.10
CA THR A 141 9.23 5.38 2.51
C THR A 141 9.25 5.27 1.00
N SER A 142 8.34 5.97 0.33
CA SER A 142 8.41 6.21 -1.12
C SER A 142 8.67 7.69 -1.40
N ALA A 143 9.50 7.96 -2.39
CA ALA A 143 9.83 9.31 -2.84
C ALA A 143 9.63 9.43 -4.34
N TYR A 144 8.89 10.46 -4.74
CA TYR A 144 8.44 10.76 -6.10
C TYR A 144 9.11 12.05 -6.56
N TYR A 145 9.91 12.00 -7.61
CA TYR A 145 10.73 13.13 -8.07
C TYR A 145 10.36 13.59 -9.48
N HIS A 146 10.89 14.74 -9.87
CA HIS A 146 10.76 15.39 -11.18
C HIS A 146 9.33 15.81 -11.53
N LEU A 147 8.47 16.05 -10.51
CA LEU A 147 7.06 16.34 -10.69
C LEU A 147 6.84 17.70 -11.38
N GLU A 148 5.84 17.79 -12.24
CA GLU A 148 5.32 19.05 -12.78
C GLU A 148 4.56 19.79 -11.67
N GLU A 149 3.65 19.08 -10.99
CA GLU A 149 2.78 19.62 -9.94
C GLU A 149 2.68 18.66 -8.74
N LYS A 150 2.40 19.23 -7.57
CA LYS A 150 2.15 18.52 -6.31
C LYS A 150 0.77 18.89 -5.80
N TYR A 151 -0.11 17.89 -5.55
CA TYR A 151 -1.50 18.13 -5.15
C TYR A 151 -1.75 17.88 -3.66
N VAL A 152 -0.70 17.52 -2.92
CA VAL A 152 -0.76 17.16 -1.50
C VAL A 152 0.18 18.00 -0.66
N ARG A 153 -0.07 18.03 0.66
CA ARG A 153 0.72 18.77 1.66
C ARG A 153 1.20 17.87 2.79
N LYS A 154 2.25 18.28 3.49
CA LYS A 154 2.78 17.58 4.67
C LYS A 154 1.67 17.24 5.67
N ASN A 155 1.78 16.07 6.28
CA ASN A 155 0.84 15.46 7.25
C ASN A 155 -0.53 15.06 6.67
N GLN A 156 -0.76 15.20 5.37
CA GLN A 156 -1.96 14.69 4.72
C GLN A 156 -1.89 13.15 4.67
N LYS A 157 -2.99 12.49 5.06
CA LYS A 157 -3.18 11.05 4.82
C LYS A 157 -3.62 10.84 3.38
N VAL A 158 -3.04 9.83 2.74
CA VAL A 158 -3.34 9.46 1.35
C VAL A 158 -3.52 7.95 1.25
N ASP A 159 -4.36 7.55 0.35
CA ASP A 159 -4.52 6.17 -0.10
C ASP A 159 -4.02 6.00 -1.53
N GLN A 160 -4.08 4.78 -2.04
CA GLN A 160 -3.58 4.42 -3.36
C GLN A 160 -4.44 4.96 -4.52
N ASN A 161 -5.64 5.50 -4.24
CA ASN A 161 -6.52 6.14 -5.24
C ASN A 161 -6.35 7.67 -5.28
N THR A 162 -5.58 8.22 -4.35
CA THR A 162 -5.32 9.67 -4.28
C THR A 162 -4.33 10.08 -5.36
N VAL A 163 -4.70 10.98 -6.28
CA VAL A 163 -3.74 11.62 -7.18
C VAL A 163 -2.90 12.58 -6.37
N ILE A 164 -1.62 12.27 -6.18
CA ILE A 164 -0.70 13.07 -5.35
C ILE A 164 0.04 14.15 -6.12
N GLY A 165 0.16 13.99 -7.45
CA GLY A 165 0.87 14.94 -8.29
C GLY A 165 0.84 14.54 -9.75
N LYS A 166 1.55 15.30 -10.56
CA LYS A 166 1.67 15.12 -12.01
C LYS A 166 3.12 14.92 -12.39
N MET A 167 3.39 13.90 -13.20
CA MET A 167 4.70 13.59 -13.76
C MET A 167 5.21 14.77 -14.60
N GLY A 168 6.49 15.10 -14.44
CA GLY A 168 7.10 16.22 -15.13
C GLY A 168 8.56 16.02 -15.50
N GLN A 169 9.27 17.14 -15.62
CA GLN A 169 10.69 17.18 -16.00
C GLN A 169 11.46 18.22 -15.17
N THR A 170 11.03 18.46 -13.92
CA THR A 170 11.69 19.44 -13.06
C THR A 170 12.97 18.90 -12.44
N GLY A 171 13.93 19.77 -12.09
CA GLY A 171 15.23 19.36 -11.57
C GLY A 171 16.17 18.84 -12.66
N ILE A 172 17.02 17.86 -12.31
CA ILE A 172 17.94 17.23 -13.27
C ILE A 172 17.25 16.05 -13.93
N ALA A 173 16.48 16.31 -15.00
CA ALA A 173 15.75 15.32 -15.77
C ALA A 173 15.95 15.56 -17.27
N THR A 174 16.23 14.51 -18.03
CA THR A 174 16.47 14.58 -19.49
C THR A 174 15.18 14.53 -20.32
N GLY A 175 14.05 14.20 -19.69
CA GLY A 175 12.73 14.10 -20.30
C GLY A 175 11.66 13.94 -19.25
N VAL A 176 10.38 13.97 -19.66
CA VAL A 176 9.25 13.74 -18.74
C VAL A 176 9.27 12.30 -18.25
N HIS A 177 9.39 12.11 -16.94
CA HIS A 177 9.33 10.80 -16.28
C HIS A 177 9.02 10.95 -14.78
N LEU A 178 8.60 9.87 -14.15
CA LEU A 178 8.60 9.70 -12.70
C LEU A 178 9.87 8.96 -12.30
N HIS A 179 10.67 9.54 -11.41
CA HIS A 179 11.69 8.82 -10.69
C HIS A 179 11.13 8.41 -9.33
N LEU A 180 11.02 7.10 -9.08
CA LEU A 180 10.52 6.52 -7.83
C LEU A 180 11.68 5.89 -7.06
N THR A 181 11.92 6.37 -5.84
CA THR A 181 12.84 5.73 -4.87
C THR A 181 12.05 5.12 -3.72
N MET A 182 12.49 3.95 -3.25
CA MET A 182 11.92 3.27 -2.08
C MET A 182 12.98 3.07 -1.00
N TYR A 183 12.53 3.15 0.24
CA TYR A 183 13.35 2.84 1.42
C TYR A 183 12.58 1.90 2.34
N LYS A 184 13.30 0.97 2.95
CA LYS A 184 12.86 0.25 4.14
C LYS A 184 13.18 1.13 5.33
N GLY A 185 12.19 1.39 6.20
CA GLY A 185 12.26 2.41 7.25
C GLY A 185 11.71 3.77 6.83
N HIS A 186 11.57 4.69 7.80
CA HIS A 186 11.25 6.09 7.52
C HIS A 186 12.53 6.85 7.22
N LEU A 187 12.51 7.71 6.20
CA LEU A 187 13.70 8.42 5.71
C LEU A 187 14.35 9.35 6.75
N ASP A 188 13.59 9.77 7.77
CA ASP A 188 14.03 10.57 8.91
C ASP A 188 14.57 9.72 10.07
N SER A 189 14.62 8.39 9.93
CA SER A 189 15.19 7.47 10.93
C SER A 189 16.62 7.05 10.54
N GLU A 190 17.47 6.81 11.57
CA GLU A 190 18.85 6.37 11.38
C GLU A 190 19.00 5.01 10.68
N ASN A 191 17.91 4.22 10.65
CA ASN A 191 17.89 2.85 10.10
C ASN A 191 17.14 2.77 8.75
N SER A 192 17.09 3.84 7.96
CA SER A 192 16.49 3.78 6.64
C SER A 192 17.49 3.21 5.62
N GLU A 193 17.07 2.21 4.87
CA GLU A 193 17.85 1.54 3.82
C GLU A 193 17.17 1.74 2.47
N MET A 194 17.93 2.23 1.47
CA MET A 194 17.44 2.33 0.10
C MET A 194 17.33 0.94 -0.52
N ILE A 195 16.20 0.65 -1.13
CA ILE A 195 15.90 -0.66 -1.72
C ILE A 195 15.44 -0.53 -3.17
N ASP A 196 15.58 -1.61 -3.94
CA ASP A 196 14.96 -1.70 -5.27
C ASP A 196 13.44 -1.63 -5.13
N PRO A 197 12.73 -0.67 -5.76
CA PRO A 197 11.27 -0.61 -5.74
C PRO A 197 10.59 -1.91 -6.15
N LYS A 198 11.19 -2.71 -7.04
CA LYS A 198 10.67 -4.01 -7.47
C LYS A 198 10.68 -5.07 -6.37
N SER A 199 11.40 -4.87 -5.28
CA SER A 199 11.34 -5.76 -4.11
C SER A 199 10.03 -5.62 -3.32
N VAL A 200 9.29 -4.54 -3.54
CA VAL A 200 8.03 -4.23 -2.85
C VAL A 200 6.85 -4.19 -3.80
N ILE A 201 7.03 -3.66 -5.00
CA ILE A 201 5.98 -3.38 -5.99
C ILE A 201 6.16 -4.29 -7.20
N ASP A 202 5.07 -4.92 -7.66
CA ASP A 202 5.07 -5.62 -8.95
C ASP A 202 5.14 -4.61 -10.10
N LEU A 203 6.33 -4.45 -10.66
CA LEU A 203 6.64 -3.53 -11.76
C LEU A 203 7.17 -4.31 -12.97
N PRO A 204 6.31 -4.78 -13.88
CA PRO A 204 6.74 -5.31 -15.18
C PRO A 204 7.35 -4.20 -16.04
N SER A 205 8.04 -4.56 -17.11
CA SER A 205 8.71 -3.58 -18.01
C SER A 205 7.70 -2.59 -18.63
N ASN A 206 6.46 -3.05 -18.88
CA ASN A 206 5.33 -2.22 -19.31
C ASN A 206 4.00 -2.79 -18.79
N TRP A 207 2.98 -1.96 -18.72
CA TRP A 207 1.62 -2.34 -18.32
C TRP A 207 0.56 -1.36 -18.84
N ASN A 208 -0.68 -1.85 -19.02
CA ASN A 208 -1.79 -1.08 -19.55
C ASN A 208 -2.80 -0.61 -18.48
N SER A 209 -2.71 -1.14 -17.25
CA SER A 209 -3.55 -0.76 -16.12
C SER A 209 -2.85 -1.00 -14.81
N ARG A 210 -3.22 -0.24 -13.75
CA ARG A 210 -2.87 -0.61 -12.37
C ARG A 210 -3.56 -1.93 -12.02
N VAL A 211 -2.84 -2.80 -11.33
CA VAL A 211 -3.42 -4.02 -10.75
C VAL A 211 -3.96 -3.62 -9.38
N TYR A 212 -5.25 -3.84 -9.17
CA TYR A 212 -5.97 -3.63 -7.91
C TYR A 212 -6.07 -4.92 -7.12
#